data_391477b2cb6bd1f02fca2ed30600d179
#
_entry.id   391477b2cb6bd1f02fca2ed30600d179
#
_cell.length_a   1.000
_cell.length_b   1.000
_cell.length_c   1.000
_cell.angle_alpha   90.00
_cell.angle_beta   90.00
_cell.angle_gamma   90.00
#
_symmetry.space_group_name_H-M   'P 1'
#
loop_
_entity.id
_entity.type
_entity.pdbx_description
1 polymer ?
#
loop_
_entity_poly.entity_id
_entity_poly.type
_entity_poly.pdbx_seq_one_letter_code
_entity_poly.pdbx_strand_id
1 'polypeptide(L)'
;RPFQIVQTPNQVLILYMFEKRWRVIWTDGRALPTNPDPRWYGYSVGRWQDDYTLVVQSVGTDDRTWLDNAGNPHSTSLRVEERYHRVNQGTMELTVTLDDPLVYTKSWTALDKLRIGLMPNGADLMEMIPSASEAAAYRRVIASQAKSR
;
A
#
# COMPACT_ATOMS: atom_id res chain seq x y z
N ARG A 1 9.77 -2.75 -4.19
CA ARG A 1 9.42 -4.15 -3.86
C ARG A 1 8.43 -4.66 -4.89
N PRO A 2 8.57 -5.88 -5.41
CA PRO A 2 7.66 -6.44 -6.41
C PRO A 2 6.23 -6.58 -5.86
N PHE A 3 5.27 -6.35 -6.73
CA PHE A 3 3.85 -6.58 -6.49
C PHE A 3 3.16 -6.90 -7.81
N GLN A 4 2.00 -7.51 -7.74
CA GLN A 4 1.16 -7.82 -8.89
C GLN A 4 -0.17 -7.07 -8.77
N ILE A 5 -0.62 -6.49 -9.87
CA ILE A 5 -1.95 -5.89 -9.98
C ILE A 5 -2.84 -6.84 -10.75
N VAL A 6 -3.98 -7.20 -10.16
CA VAL A 6 -5.03 -8.01 -10.80
C VAL A 6 -6.28 -7.17 -10.91
N GLN A 7 -6.74 -6.93 -12.12
CA GLN A 7 -7.96 -6.18 -12.39
C GLN A 7 -9.11 -7.14 -12.69
N THR A 8 -10.23 -6.90 -12.02
CA THR A 8 -11.52 -7.56 -12.28
C THR A 8 -12.56 -6.49 -12.64
N PRO A 9 -13.78 -6.86 -13.07
CA PRO A 9 -14.81 -5.86 -13.39
C PRO A 9 -15.15 -4.89 -12.25
N ASN A 10 -15.06 -5.34 -11.00
CA ASN A 10 -15.56 -4.59 -9.84
C ASN A 10 -14.46 -4.20 -8.84
N GLN A 11 -13.22 -4.63 -9.04
CA GLN A 11 -12.14 -4.39 -8.10
C GLN A 11 -10.76 -4.55 -8.74
N VAL A 12 -9.81 -3.85 -8.17
CA VAL A 12 -8.38 -4.04 -8.41
C VAL A 12 -7.75 -4.63 -7.16
N LEU A 13 -6.98 -5.70 -7.30
CA LEU A 13 -6.23 -6.35 -6.24
C LEU A 13 -4.75 -6.01 -6.40
N ILE A 14 -4.10 -5.59 -5.34
CA ILE A 14 -2.64 -5.46 -5.29
C ILE A 14 -2.11 -6.55 -4.38
N LEU A 15 -1.35 -7.48 -4.95
CA LEU A 15 -0.73 -8.60 -4.26
C LEU A 15 0.74 -8.25 -4.01
N TYR A 16 1.15 -8.18 -2.76
CA TYR A 16 2.53 -7.85 -2.39
C TYR A 16 3.36 -9.12 -2.19
N MET A 17 4.55 -9.17 -2.77
CA MET A 17 5.47 -10.29 -2.62
C MET A 17 5.89 -10.50 -1.16
N PHE A 18 6.12 -9.40 -0.43
CA PHE A 18 6.51 -9.48 0.97
C PHE A 18 5.30 -9.52 1.89
N GLU A 19 5.40 -10.30 2.99
CA GLU A 19 4.40 -10.42 4.05
C GLU A 19 3.07 -11.07 3.63
N LYS A 20 2.96 -11.62 2.41
CA LYS A 20 1.76 -12.29 1.88
C LYS A 20 0.49 -11.46 2.08
N ARG A 21 0.59 -10.17 1.85
CA ARG A 21 -0.51 -9.22 1.99
C ARG A 21 -1.12 -8.89 0.64
N TRP A 22 -2.39 -8.56 0.67
CA TRP A 22 -3.09 -8.02 -0.48
C TRP A 22 -3.93 -6.81 -0.07
N ARG A 23 -4.22 -5.98 -1.02
CA ARG A 23 -5.10 -4.83 -0.87
C ARG A 23 -6.20 -4.91 -1.92
N VAL A 24 -7.43 -4.65 -1.49
CA VAL A 24 -8.60 -4.58 -2.36
C VAL A 24 -8.95 -3.12 -2.58
N ILE A 25 -9.08 -2.73 -3.85
CA ILE A 25 -9.56 -1.42 -4.28
C ILE A 25 -10.87 -1.65 -5.03
N TRP A 26 -11.98 -1.15 -4.51
CA TRP A 26 -13.28 -1.31 -5.15
C TRP A 26 -13.45 -0.31 -6.28
N THR A 27 -13.86 -0.79 -7.45
CA THR A 27 -14.08 0.02 -8.67
C THR A 27 -15.52 -0.09 -9.19
N ASP A 28 -16.44 -0.52 -8.35
CA ASP A 28 -17.87 -0.72 -8.65
C ASP A 28 -18.74 0.54 -8.44
N GLY A 29 -18.11 1.69 -8.20
CA GLY A 29 -18.80 2.97 -8.01
C GLY A 29 -19.28 3.25 -6.59
N ARG A 30 -19.01 2.34 -5.63
CA ARG A 30 -19.37 2.59 -4.22
C ARG A 30 -18.68 3.82 -3.65
N ALA A 31 -19.26 4.40 -2.62
CA ALA A 31 -18.62 5.46 -1.84
C ALA A 31 -17.65 4.88 -0.80
N LEU A 32 -16.70 5.70 -0.37
CA LEU A 32 -15.90 5.40 0.83
C LEU A 32 -16.82 5.35 2.06
N PRO A 33 -16.56 4.44 3.02
CA PRO A 33 -17.34 4.40 4.25
C PRO A 33 -17.09 5.67 5.09
N THR A 34 -18.13 6.12 5.78
CA THR A 34 -18.07 7.20 6.76
C THR A 34 -17.79 6.59 8.13
N ASN A 35 -16.72 7.00 8.79
CA ASN A 35 -16.34 6.51 10.12
C ASN A 35 -16.23 4.97 10.20
N PRO A 36 -15.38 4.34 9.36
CA PRO A 36 -15.20 2.89 9.36
C PRO A 36 -14.36 2.43 10.56
N ASP A 37 -14.56 1.18 10.96
CA ASP A 37 -13.62 0.51 11.88
C ASP A 37 -12.22 0.46 11.26
N PRO A 38 -11.15 0.85 11.99
CA PRO A 38 -9.80 0.88 11.46
C PRO A 38 -9.32 -0.49 10.95
N ARG A 39 -8.63 -0.49 9.79
CA ARG A 39 -7.98 -1.66 9.19
C ARG A 39 -6.56 -1.32 8.81
N TRP A 40 -5.71 -2.33 8.72
CA TRP A 40 -4.28 -2.16 8.40
C TRP A 40 -4.04 -1.36 7.11
N TYR A 41 -4.79 -1.63 6.03
CA TYR A 41 -4.76 -0.89 4.77
C TYR A 41 -5.97 0.03 4.56
N GLY A 42 -6.80 0.17 5.60
CA GLY A 42 -8.03 0.93 5.47
C GLY A 42 -9.02 0.37 4.45
N TYR A 43 -9.82 1.25 3.89
CA TYR A 43 -10.81 0.98 2.86
C TYR A 43 -10.47 1.80 1.64
N SER A 44 -10.42 1.17 0.47
CA SER A 44 -9.99 1.81 -0.78
C SER A 44 -11.08 1.71 -1.83
N VAL A 45 -11.35 2.85 -2.48
CA VAL A 45 -12.25 2.96 -3.63
C VAL A 45 -11.48 3.59 -4.77
N GLY A 46 -11.54 2.98 -5.95
CA GLY A 46 -10.88 3.45 -7.17
C GLY A 46 -11.88 3.93 -8.20
N ARG A 47 -11.52 4.97 -8.94
CA ARG A 47 -12.26 5.49 -10.08
C ARG A 47 -11.32 5.72 -11.24
N TRP A 48 -11.68 5.24 -12.42
CA TRP A 48 -10.97 5.56 -13.64
C TRP A 48 -11.27 7.00 -14.02
N GLN A 49 -10.24 7.84 -14.08
CA GLN A 49 -10.34 9.22 -14.55
C GLN A 49 -10.34 9.26 -16.08
N ASP A 50 -9.53 8.38 -16.67
CA ASP A 50 -9.39 8.14 -18.10
C ASP A 50 -8.90 6.70 -18.31
N ASP A 51 -8.64 6.30 -19.57
CA ASP A 51 -8.21 4.94 -19.93
C ASP A 51 -6.85 4.54 -19.34
N TYR A 52 -6.08 5.49 -18.83
CA TYR A 52 -4.71 5.29 -18.36
C TYR A 52 -4.50 5.67 -16.89
N THR A 53 -5.49 6.30 -16.26
CA THR A 53 -5.35 6.84 -14.90
C THR A 53 -6.41 6.31 -13.95
N LEU A 54 -5.98 5.52 -12.98
CA LEU A 54 -6.80 5.09 -11.85
C LEU A 54 -6.52 6.00 -10.66
N VAL A 55 -7.54 6.65 -10.13
CA VAL A 55 -7.48 7.43 -8.89
C VAL A 55 -8.09 6.60 -7.76
N VAL A 56 -7.32 6.37 -6.72
CA VAL A 56 -7.71 5.58 -5.55
C VAL A 56 -7.77 6.48 -4.33
N GLN A 57 -8.86 6.43 -3.59
CA GLN A 57 -9.00 7.11 -2.31
C GLN A 57 -9.16 6.08 -1.20
N SER A 58 -8.50 6.34 -0.07
CA SER A 58 -8.49 5.44 1.09
C SER A 58 -8.70 6.18 2.38
N VAL A 59 -9.45 5.55 3.31
CA VAL A 59 -9.75 6.03 4.66
C VAL A 59 -9.75 4.86 5.65
N GLY A 60 -9.74 5.17 6.94
CA GLY A 60 -9.88 4.16 8.00
C GLY A 60 -8.65 3.28 8.17
N THR A 61 -7.46 3.84 7.96
CA THR A 61 -6.20 3.18 8.27
C THR A 61 -5.99 3.12 9.79
N ASP A 62 -5.48 2.02 10.29
CA ASP A 62 -5.17 1.82 11.72
C ASP A 62 -3.97 2.69 12.12
N ASP A 63 -4.14 3.57 13.11
CA ASP A 63 -3.15 4.54 13.58
C ASP A 63 -1.92 3.92 14.26
N ARG A 64 -1.93 2.61 14.51
CA ARG A 64 -0.75 1.85 14.94
C ARG A 64 0.26 1.61 13.82
N THR A 65 -0.10 1.94 12.58
CA THR A 65 0.82 1.87 11.43
C THR A 65 1.61 3.18 11.28
N TRP A 66 2.70 3.12 10.52
CA TRP A 66 3.47 4.28 10.13
C TRP A 66 3.30 4.55 8.63
N LEU A 67 3.40 5.81 8.23
CA LEU A 67 3.34 6.18 6.82
C LEU A 67 4.54 5.64 6.02
N ASP A 68 5.70 5.54 6.68
CA ASP A 68 6.95 5.13 6.08
C ASP A 68 7.92 4.47 7.07
N ASN A 69 9.10 4.09 6.59
CA ASN A 69 10.16 3.51 7.41
C ASN A 69 10.87 4.54 8.32
N ALA A 70 10.62 5.83 8.15
CA ALA A 70 11.13 6.87 9.04
C ALA A 70 10.28 7.02 10.31
N GLY A 71 9.12 6.35 10.37
CA GLY A 71 8.22 6.37 11.51
C GLY A 71 7.30 7.59 11.54
N ASN A 72 7.02 8.21 10.38
CA ASN A 72 6.08 9.31 10.31
C ASN A 72 4.69 8.84 10.75
N PRO A 73 4.08 9.50 11.76
CA PRO A 73 2.79 9.09 12.30
C PRO A 73 1.63 9.52 11.41
N HIS A 74 0.48 8.90 11.65
CA HIS A 74 -0.81 9.36 11.17
C HIS A 74 -1.90 9.07 12.19
N SER A 75 -3.08 9.66 12.02
CA SER A 75 -4.26 9.39 12.80
C SER A 75 -5.27 8.53 12.02
N THR A 76 -6.36 8.16 12.68
CA THR A 76 -7.51 7.49 12.03
C THR A 76 -8.26 8.41 11.04
N SER A 77 -7.96 9.72 11.06
CA SER A 77 -8.50 10.71 10.12
C SER A 77 -7.73 10.79 8.80
N LEU A 78 -6.65 10.02 8.67
CA LEU A 78 -5.85 9.98 7.45
C LEU A 78 -6.70 9.67 6.22
N ARG A 79 -6.52 10.50 5.21
CA ARG A 79 -7.02 10.30 3.84
C ARG A 79 -5.84 10.18 2.90
N VAL A 80 -5.87 9.16 2.06
CA VAL A 80 -4.83 8.92 1.07
C VAL A 80 -5.46 8.99 -0.31
N GLU A 81 -4.87 9.78 -1.21
CA GLU A 81 -5.18 9.73 -2.64
C GLU A 81 -3.96 9.20 -3.39
N GLU A 82 -4.16 8.19 -4.20
CA GLU A 82 -3.14 7.57 -5.04
C GLU A 82 -3.59 7.69 -6.50
N ARG A 83 -2.68 8.14 -7.35
CA ARG A 83 -2.90 8.25 -8.80
C ARG A 83 -1.94 7.32 -9.51
N TYR A 84 -2.48 6.25 -10.07
CA TYR A 84 -1.74 5.30 -10.90
C TYR A 84 -1.93 5.69 -12.36
N HIS A 85 -0.90 6.24 -12.99
CA HIS A 85 -0.94 6.66 -14.38
C HIS A 85 -0.05 5.76 -15.23
N ARG A 86 -0.63 5.11 -16.24
CA ARG A 86 0.10 4.27 -17.20
C ARG A 86 0.71 5.14 -18.28
N VAL A 87 2.03 5.32 -18.23
CA VAL A 87 2.78 6.12 -19.21
C VAL A 87 2.92 5.38 -20.55
N ASN A 88 3.21 4.07 -20.48
CA ASN A 88 3.31 3.19 -21.66
C ASN A 88 3.14 1.72 -21.21
N GLN A 89 3.39 0.78 -22.13
CA GLN A 89 3.22 -0.65 -21.83
C GLN A 89 4.10 -1.15 -20.68
N GLY A 90 5.29 -0.63 -20.52
CA GLY A 90 6.29 -1.08 -19.54
C GLY A 90 6.43 -0.19 -18.31
N THR A 91 5.71 0.96 -18.25
CA THR A 91 5.93 1.95 -17.19
C THR A 91 4.63 2.57 -16.71
N MET A 92 4.51 2.64 -15.40
CA MET A 92 3.46 3.35 -14.69
C MET A 92 4.09 4.38 -13.74
N GLU A 93 3.41 5.48 -13.48
CA GLU A 93 3.76 6.48 -12.48
C GLU A 93 2.74 6.46 -11.34
N LEU A 94 3.25 6.57 -10.11
CA LEU A 94 2.44 6.65 -8.91
C LEU A 94 2.67 7.98 -8.21
N THR A 95 1.61 8.75 -8.02
CA THR A 95 1.59 9.93 -7.15
C THR A 95 0.73 9.62 -5.93
N VAL A 96 1.23 9.94 -4.73
CA VAL A 96 0.52 9.73 -3.45
C VAL A 96 0.42 11.05 -2.72
N THR A 97 -0.80 11.46 -2.40
CA THR A 97 -1.11 12.63 -1.58
C THR A 97 -1.74 12.20 -0.27
N LEU A 98 -1.28 12.78 0.81
CA LEU A 98 -1.74 12.51 2.18
C LEU A 98 -2.41 13.74 2.75
N ASP A 99 -3.54 13.53 3.42
CA ASP A 99 -4.28 14.54 4.15
C ASP A 99 -4.69 13.98 5.51
N ASP A 100 -4.12 14.52 6.58
CA ASP A 100 -4.45 14.14 7.95
C ASP A 100 -4.46 15.40 8.82
N PRO A 101 -5.61 16.05 8.97
CA PRO A 101 -5.72 17.34 9.64
C PRO A 101 -5.45 17.27 11.14
N LEU A 102 -5.39 16.07 11.75
CA LEU A 102 -5.05 15.92 13.17
C LEU A 102 -3.54 15.82 13.40
N VAL A 103 -2.75 15.52 12.37
CA VAL A 103 -1.29 15.32 12.47
C VAL A 103 -0.53 16.37 11.67
N TYR A 104 -1.04 16.77 10.50
CA TYR A 104 -0.36 17.67 9.57
C TYR A 104 -1.17 18.95 9.33
N THR A 105 -0.48 20.09 9.23
CA THR A 105 -1.10 21.41 9.04
C THR A 105 -1.69 21.60 7.63
N LYS A 106 -1.29 20.78 6.67
CA LYS A 106 -1.80 20.77 5.29
C LYS A 106 -1.59 19.40 4.64
N SER A 107 -2.35 19.12 3.61
CA SER A 107 -2.09 17.97 2.75
C SER A 107 -0.73 18.12 2.03
N TRP A 108 -0.08 16.99 1.74
CA TRP A 108 1.23 16.99 1.09
C TRP A 108 1.42 15.75 0.21
N THR A 109 2.31 15.87 -0.78
CA THR A 109 2.63 14.80 -1.72
C THR A 109 3.77 13.97 -1.16
N ALA A 110 3.48 12.73 -0.78
CA ALA A 110 4.46 11.78 -0.25
C ALA A 110 5.30 11.14 -1.37
N LEU A 111 4.66 10.88 -2.52
CA LEU A 111 5.32 10.38 -3.72
C LEU A 111 4.86 11.22 -4.91
N ASP A 112 5.80 11.74 -5.68
CA ASP A 112 5.52 12.46 -6.91
C ASP A 112 6.05 11.69 -8.11
N LYS A 113 5.14 11.12 -8.91
CA LYS A 113 5.43 10.39 -10.15
C LYS A 113 6.51 9.31 -9.99
N LEU A 114 6.43 8.56 -8.89
CA LEU A 114 7.31 7.42 -8.68
C LEU A 114 7.14 6.43 -9.84
N ARG A 115 8.21 6.18 -10.56
CA ARG A 115 8.20 5.23 -11.69
C ARG A 115 8.16 3.80 -11.21
N ILE A 116 7.23 3.03 -11.77
CA ILE A 116 7.04 1.60 -11.54
C ILE A 116 7.22 0.90 -12.88
N GLY A 117 8.24 0.06 -12.98
CA GLY A 117 8.54 -0.70 -14.19
C GLY A 117 7.87 -2.06 -14.20
N LEU A 118 7.46 -2.52 -15.40
CA LEU A 118 7.00 -3.88 -15.60
C LEU A 118 8.15 -4.86 -15.39
N MET A 119 7.88 -5.95 -14.66
CA MET A 119 8.84 -7.04 -14.49
C MET A 119 9.04 -7.80 -15.82
N PRO A 120 10.21 -8.44 -16.03
CA PRO A 120 10.44 -9.27 -17.21
C PRO A 120 9.36 -10.35 -17.38
N ASN A 121 9.12 -10.77 -18.64
CA ASN A 121 8.21 -11.88 -18.94
C ASN A 121 8.64 -13.14 -18.19
N GLY A 122 7.68 -13.81 -17.56
CA GLY A 122 7.92 -15.00 -16.74
C GLY A 122 8.35 -14.71 -15.30
N ALA A 123 8.46 -13.44 -14.91
CA ALA A 123 8.61 -13.10 -13.50
C ALA A 123 7.33 -13.43 -12.74
N ASP A 124 7.48 -14.08 -11.61
CA ASP A 124 6.40 -14.42 -10.69
C ASP A 124 6.66 -13.84 -9.30
N LEU A 125 5.60 -13.67 -8.53
CA LEU A 125 5.75 -13.32 -7.13
C LEU A 125 6.27 -14.53 -6.37
N MET A 126 7.48 -14.41 -5.83
CA MET A 126 8.07 -15.50 -5.05
C MET A 126 7.24 -15.79 -3.81
N GLU A 127 7.04 -17.06 -3.54
CA GLU A 127 6.46 -17.51 -2.29
C GLU A 127 7.51 -17.40 -1.17
N MET A 128 7.49 -16.27 -0.46
CA MET A 128 8.39 -16.05 0.67
C MET A 128 7.80 -16.68 1.93
N ILE A 129 8.05 -17.97 2.09
CA ILE A 129 7.73 -18.70 3.32
C ILE A 129 9.01 -18.72 4.17
N PRO A 130 9.07 -18.05 5.34
CA PRO A 130 10.20 -18.19 6.23
C PRO A 130 10.29 -19.65 6.65
N SER A 131 11.44 -20.27 6.41
CA SER A 131 11.72 -21.62 6.90
C SER A 131 11.73 -21.65 8.43
N ALA A 132 11.47 -22.81 9.04
CA ALA A 132 11.57 -22.97 10.48
C ALA A 132 12.96 -22.60 11.01
N SER A 133 14.02 -22.85 10.22
CA SER A 133 15.41 -22.50 10.53
C SER A 133 15.63 -20.99 10.54
N GLU A 134 15.08 -20.25 9.56
CA GLU A 134 15.18 -18.78 9.51
C GLU A 134 14.41 -18.13 10.65
N ALA A 135 13.20 -18.62 10.96
CA ALA A 135 12.43 -18.15 12.11
C ALA A 135 13.17 -18.41 13.44
N ALA A 136 13.86 -19.54 13.57
CA ALA A 136 14.67 -19.85 14.73
C ALA A 136 15.92 -18.96 14.83
N ALA A 137 16.58 -18.68 13.71
CA ALA A 137 17.73 -17.78 13.63
C ALA A 137 17.33 -16.35 14.04
N TYR A 138 16.21 -15.84 13.51
CA TYR A 138 15.67 -14.53 13.87
C TYR A 138 15.37 -14.42 15.36
N ARG A 139 14.70 -15.42 15.97
CA ARG A 139 14.42 -15.45 17.42
C ARG A 139 15.70 -15.40 18.26
N ARG A 140 16.77 -16.08 17.85
CA ARG A 140 18.08 -16.04 18.54
C ARG A 140 18.68 -14.64 18.53
N VAL A 141 18.63 -13.95 17.39
CA VAL A 141 19.15 -12.58 17.25
C VAL A 141 18.39 -11.63 18.18
N ILE A 142 17.05 -11.67 18.18
CA ILE A 142 16.24 -10.84 19.05
C ILE A 142 16.50 -11.16 20.54
N ALA A 143 16.59 -12.44 20.91
CA ALA A 143 16.87 -12.83 22.29
C ALA A 143 18.27 -12.40 22.76
N SER A 144 19.26 -12.36 21.87
CA SER A 144 20.61 -11.86 22.19
C SER A 144 20.63 -10.35 22.43
N GLN A 145 19.90 -9.59 21.63
CA GLN A 145 19.79 -8.13 21.77
C GLN A 145 19.03 -7.73 23.04
N ALA A 146 18.02 -8.50 23.44
CA ALA A 146 17.28 -8.25 24.68
C ALA A 146 18.11 -8.49 25.96
N LYS A 147 19.15 -9.33 25.88
CA LYS A 147 20.07 -9.60 27.00
C LYS A 147 21.22 -8.60 27.12
N SER A 148 21.43 -7.76 26.11
CA SER A 148 22.51 -6.77 26.07
C SER A 148 22.05 -5.34 26.46
N ARG A 149 20.81 -5.22 26.88
CA ARG A 149 20.21 -4.02 27.48
C ARG A 149 19.91 -4.27 28.96
#